data_fe7c41faed4a0de1bbb4628822615136
#
_entry.id   fe7c41faed4a0de1bbb4628822615136
#
_cell.length_a   1.000
_cell.length_b   1.000
_cell.length_c   1.000
_cell.angle_alpha   90.00
_cell.angle_beta   90.00
_cell.angle_gamma   90.00
#
_symmetry.space_group_name_H-M   'P 1'
#
loop_
_entity.id
_entity.type
_entity.pdbx_description
1 polymer ?
#
loop_
_entity_poly.entity_id
_entity_poly.type
_entity_poly.pdbx_seq_one_letter_code
_entity_poly.pdbx_strand_id
1 'polypeptide(L)'
;ASELPVPVVWKPVLTDSESIRRVCLDANGSDACVGVIAWMHTFSPAKMWIAGLDALQVPLLHLHTQANVALPWSEIDMDFMNLNQAAHGDREFGFMVSRMRLNRKVIAGHWKDPEVQARLAAWARAACGWHDTQSMKIARFGDNMRSVAVTEGDKVEAQRRLGFSVNSYGVGDLAARV
;
A
#
# COMPACT_ATOMS: atom_id res chain seq x y z
N ALA A 1 -8.06 7.93 -11.39
CA ALA A 1 -8.84 7.14 -10.44
C ALA A 1 -9.82 6.19 -11.15
N SER A 2 -10.50 6.66 -12.20
CA SER A 2 -11.46 5.83 -12.94
C SER A 2 -10.84 4.65 -13.71
N GLU A 3 -9.53 4.63 -13.89
CA GLU A 3 -8.80 3.58 -14.61
C GLU A 3 -8.17 2.53 -13.68
N LEU A 4 -8.26 2.72 -12.38
CA LEU A 4 -7.76 1.74 -11.42
C LEU A 4 -8.77 0.61 -11.21
N PRO A 5 -8.29 -0.63 -10.95
CA PRO A 5 -9.16 -1.82 -10.80
C PRO A 5 -9.95 -1.82 -9.48
N VAL A 6 -9.79 -0.81 -8.65
CA VAL A 6 -10.46 -0.65 -7.35
C VAL A 6 -11.01 0.76 -7.22
N PRO A 7 -12.10 0.96 -6.46
CA PRO A 7 -12.59 2.30 -6.13
C PRO A 7 -11.52 3.10 -5.37
N VAL A 8 -11.42 4.39 -5.67
CA VAL A 8 -10.50 5.31 -5.00
C VAL A 8 -11.30 6.34 -4.22
N VAL A 9 -11.07 6.40 -2.92
CA VAL A 9 -11.64 7.40 -2.04
C VAL A 9 -10.63 8.55 -1.92
N TRP A 10 -10.96 9.68 -2.52
CA TRP A 10 -10.17 10.89 -2.38
C TRP A 10 -10.36 11.51 -1.00
N LYS A 11 -9.26 11.78 -0.34
CA LYS A 11 -9.25 12.59 0.89
C LYS A 11 -8.88 14.03 0.55
N PRO A 12 -9.32 15.01 1.32
CA PRO A 12 -8.89 16.39 1.13
C PRO A 12 -7.38 16.54 1.33
N VAL A 13 -6.80 17.64 0.89
CA VAL A 13 -5.41 17.97 1.20
C VAL A 13 -5.28 18.10 2.71
N LEU A 14 -4.38 17.31 3.30
CA LEU A 14 -4.15 17.27 4.74
C LEU A 14 -3.02 18.25 5.08
N THR A 15 -3.28 19.14 6.03
CA THR A 15 -2.39 20.27 6.33
C THR A 15 -1.77 20.22 7.74
N ASP A 16 -2.11 19.20 8.52
CA ASP A 16 -1.62 19.04 9.89
C ASP A 16 -1.44 17.56 10.28
N SER A 17 -0.67 17.34 11.35
CA SER A 17 -0.34 15.98 11.81
C SER A 17 -1.53 15.19 12.31
N GLU A 18 -2.52 15.84 12.91
CA GLU A 18 -3.67 15.16 13.48
C GLU A 18 -4.63 14.68 12.39
N SER A 19 -4.88 15.49 11.37
CA SER A 19 -5.69 15.09 10.22
C SER A 19 -5.06 13.92 9.45
N ILE A 20 -3.73 13.93 9.27
CA ILE A 20 -3.00 12.83 8.66
C ILE A 20 -3.12 11.56 9.51
N ARG A 21 -2.89 11.66 10.81
CA ARG A 21 -3.01 10.54 11.74
C ARG A 21 -4.40 9.93 11.72
N ARG A 22 -5.44 10.76 11.71
CA ARG A 22 -6.83 10.30 11.64
C ARG A 22 -7.10 9.53 10.37
N VAL A 23 -6.67 10.01 9.21
CA VAL A 23 -6.83 9.29 7.93
C VAL A 23 -6.12 7.93 7.96
N CYS A 24 -4.93 7.84 8.56
CA CYS A 24 -4.22 6.57 8.71
C CYS A 24 -4.97 5.58 9.62
N LEU A 25 -5.54 6.07 10.73
CA LEU A 25 -6.34 5.24 11.64
C LEU A 25 -7.68 4.81 10.99
N ASP A 26 -8.33 5.71 10.26
CA ASP A 26 -9.55 5.39 9.50
C ASP A 26 -9.28 4.33 8.44
N ALA A 27 -8.12 4.40 7.77
CA ALA A 27 -7.70 3.39 6.81
C ALA A 27 -7.51 2.02 7.47
N ASN A 28 -6.89 1.96 8.63
CA ASN A 28 -6.73 0.72 9.39
C ASN A 28 -8.06 0.13 9.87
N GLY A 29 -9.01 0.97 10.23
CA GLY A 29 -10.32 0.56 10.77
C GLY A 29 -11.38 0.26 9.72
N SER A 30 -11.06 0.40 8.44
CA SER A 30 -12.01 0.17 7.35
C SER A 30 -11.75 -1.14 6.62
N ASP A 31 -12.66 -2.10 6.74
CA ASP A 31 -12.58 -3.38 6.01
C ASP A 31 -12.59 -3.22 4.47
N ALA A 32 -13.02 -2.06 3.98
CA ALA A 32 -13.02 -1.75 2.56
C ALA A 32 -11.69 -1.10 2.09
N CYS A 33 -10.80 -0.73 3.00
CA CYS A 33 -9.54 -0.07 2.67
C CYS A 33 -8.42 -1.10 2.50
N VAL A 34 -7.99 -1.33 1.28
CA VAL A 34 -6.90 -2.26 0.96
C VAL A 34 -5.51 -1.61 0.98
N GLY A 35 -5.44 -0.28 1.03
CA GLY A 35 -4.16 0.43 1.07
C GLY A 35 -4.31 1.94 0.90
N VAL A 36 -3.21 2.65 1.13
CA VAL A 36 -3.13 4.11 1.04
C VAL A 36 -2.16 4.52 -0.05
N ILE A 37 -2.60 5.43 -0.92
CA ILE A 37 -1.73 6.12 -1.88
C ILE A 37 -1.46 7.52 -1.33
N ALA A 38 -0.19 7.79 -0.99
CA ALA A 38 0.27 9.10 -0.58
C ALA A 38 0.87 9.84 -1.76
N TRP A 39 0.48 11.09 -1.92
CA TRP A 39 0.97 11.98 -2.96
C TRP A 39 1.30 13.33 -2.36
N MET A 40 2.53 13.76 -2.54
CA MET A 40 2.98 15.10 -2.14
C MET A 40 2.65 16.07 -3.26
N HIS A 41 1.58 16.81 -3.08
CA HIS A 41 1.05 17.73 -4.08
C HIS A 41 2.04 18.86 -4.43
N THR A 42 2.72 19.39 -3.42
CA THR A 42 3.67 20.50 -3.52
C THR A 42 4.77 20.35 -2.47
N PHE A 43 5.49 21.42 -2.15
CA PHE A 43 6.33 21.42 -0.97
C PHE A 43 5.46 21.16 0.28
N SER A 44 5.62 19.99 0.86
CA SER A 44 4.86 19.57 2.04
C SER A 44 5.81 19.19 3.16
N PRO A 45 5.66 19.76 4.36
CA PRO A 45 6.50 19.39 5.50
C PRO A 45 6.25 17.93 5.90
N ALA A 46 7.14 17.04 5.50
CA ALA A 46 6.93 15.59 5.68
C ALA A 46 6.93 15.17 7.15
N LYS A 47 7.48 15.97 8.04
CA LYS A 47 7.43 15.73 9.49
C LYS A 47 6.00 15.55 10.02
N MET A 48 5.00 16.16 9.39
CA MET A 48 3.58 15.98 9.76
C MET A 48 3.08 14.53 9.64
N TRP A 49 3.73 13.73 8.79
CA TRP A 49 3.31 12.35 8.51
C TRP A 49 3.73 11.33 9.55
N ILE A 50 4.73 11.65 10.40
CA ILE A 50 5.36 10.69 11.31
C ILE A 50 4.33 9.93 12.14
N ALA A 51 3.48 10.63 12.88
CA ALA A 51 2.51 10.00 13.79
C ALA A 51 1.44 9.17 13.05
N GLY A 52 1.07 9.58 11.83
CA GLY A 52 0.12 8.82 11.01
C GLY A 52 0.75 7.56 10.43
N LEU A 53 1.94 7.70 9.85
CA LEU A 53 2.64 6.56 9.25
C LEU A 53 3.10 5.53 10.27
N ASP A 54 3.47 5.96 11.47
CA ASP A 54 3.81 5.05 12.58
C ASP A 54 2.62 4.18 13.00
N ALA A 55 1.41 4.71 12.85
CA ALA A 55 0.17 3.99 13.15
C ALA A 55 -0.38 3.19 11.96
N LEU A 56 0.08 3.44 10.73
CA LEU A 56 -0.49 2.84 9.52
C LEU A 56 -0.16 1.34 9.41
N GLN A 57 -1.19 0.52 9.22
CA GLN A 57 -1.06 -0.94 9.12
C GLN A 57 -1.37 -1.48 7.72
N VAL A 58 -2.10 -0.72 6.89
CA VAL A 58 -2.40 -1.12 5.52
C VAL A 58 -1.24 -0.79 4.57
N PRO A 59 -1.12 -1.48 3.41
CA PRO A 59 -0.10 -1.20 2.42
C PRO A 59 -0.02 0.27 2.00
N LEU A 60 1.21 0.79 1.88
CA LEU A 60 1.49 2.16 1.49
C LEU A 60 2.12 2.22 0.10
N LEU A 61 1.58 3.08 -0.75
CA LEU A 61 2.20 3.49 -2.01
C LEU A 61 2.49 4.99 -1.97
N HIS A 62 3.72 5.36 -2.32
CA HIS A 62 4.13 6.74 -2.55
C HIS A 62 4.12 7.01 -4.06
N LEU A 63 3.17 7.82 -4.51
CA LEU A 63 3.10 8.28 -5.89
C LEU A 63 3.91 9.58 -6.03
N HIS A 64 5.08 9.47 -6.63
CA HIS A 64 5.96 10.59 -6.92
C HIS A 64 5.62 11.17 -8.29
N THR A 65 4.77 12.18 -8.32
CA THR A 65 4.27 12.82 -9.54
C THR A 65 4.10 14.32 -9.36
N GLN A 66 3.81 15.02 -10.44
CA GLN A 66 3.53 16.45 -10.42
C GLN A 66 2.37 16.80 -11.38
N ALA A 67 1.87 18.02 -11.30
CA ALA A 67 0.74 18.46 -12.11
C ALA A 67 1.07 18.54 -13.61
N ASN A 68 2.22 19.11 -13.97
CA ASN A 68 2.64 19.34 -15.34
C ASN A 68 3.58 18.24 -15.86
N VAL A 69 3.39 17.82 -17.09
CA VAL A 69 4.28 16.84 -17.75
C VAL A 69 5.68 17.42 -17.97
N ALA A 70 5.73 18.67 -18.43
CA ALA A 70 6.99 19.37 -18.74
C ALA A 70 7.04 20.71 -18.01
N LEU A 71 8.24 21.22 -17.82
CA LEU A 71 8.48 22.55 -17.26
C LEU A 71 8.65 23.55 -18.41
N PRO A 72 7.77 24.55 -18.54
CA PRO A 72 7.89 25.59 -19.57
C PRO A 72 8.94 26.63 -19.13
N TRP A 73 10.22 26.30 -19.32
CA TRP A 73 11.36 27.05 -18.78
C TRP A 73 11.36 28.56 -19.10
N SER A 74 10.76 28.96 -20.22
CA SER A 74 10.66 30.37 -20.62
C SER A 74 9.57 31.16 -19.90
N GLU A 75 8.65 30.49 -19.21
CA GLU A 75 7.43 31.08 -18.65
C GLU A 75 7.27 30.84 -17.16
N ILE A 76 8.18 30.03 -16.55
CA ILE A 76 8.08 29.68 -15.15
C ILE A 76 8.39 30.88 -14.25
N ASP A 77 7.56 31.04 -13.25
CA ASP A 77 7.70 31.99 -12.17
C ASP A 77 7.61 31.31 -10.79
N MET A 78 7.57 32.10 -9.73
CA MET A 78 7.50 31.55 -8.37
C MET A 78 6.16 30.85 -8.10
N ASP A 79 5.07 31.30 -8.70
CA ASP A 79 3.77 30.68 -8.51
C ASP A 79 3.71 29.33 -9.21
N PHE A 80 4.26 29.24 -10.42
CA PHE A 80 4.43 27.97 -11.12
C PHE A 80 5.29 27.01 -10.31
N MET A 81 6.41 27.49 -9.76
CA MET A 81 7.30 26.68 -8.94
C MET A 81 6.57 26.13 -7.72
N ASN A 82 5.79 26.95 -7.02
CA ASN A 82 5.04 26.53 -5.83
C ASN A 82 4.03 25.44 -6.16
N LEU A 83 3.36 25.49 -7.30
CA LEU A 83 2.43 24.46 -7.75
C LEU A 83 3.11 23.16 -8.19
N ASN A 84 4.39 23.21 -8.59
CA ASN A 84 5.13 22.07 -9.12
C ASN A 84 6.32 21.65 -8.25
N GLN A 85 6.29 21.90 -6.96
CA GLN A 85 7.32 21.49 -6.00
C GLN A 85 7.10 20.08 -5.40
N ALA A 86 6.29 19.25 -6.01
CA ALA A 86 6.08 17.88 -5.55
C ALA A 86 7.39 17.11 -5.39
N ALA A 87 8.34 17.29 -6.32
CA ALA A 87 9.66 16.65 -6.22
C ALA A 87 10.40 16.98 -4.91
N HIS A 88 10.26 18.18 -4.38
CA HIS A 88 10.84 18.55 -3.08
C HIS A 88 10.12 17.86 -1.93
N GLY A 89 8.79 17.95 -1.88
CA GLY A 89 7.99 17.27 -0.86
C GLY A 89 8.16 15.74 -0.90
N ASP A 90 8.20 15.17 -2.09
CA ASP A 90 8.40 13.72 -2.28
C ASP A 90 9.77 13.24 -1.79
N ARG A 91 10.82 14.02 -1.98
CA ARG A 91 12.17 13.68 -1.46
C ARG A 91 12.21 13.69 0.06
N GLU A 92 11.62 14.70 0.68
CA GLU A 92 11.54 14.80 2.14
C GLU A 92 10.69 13.65 2.71
N PHE A 93 9.53 13.40 2.11
CA PHE A 93 8.67 12.27 2.48
C PHE A 93 9.41 10.94 2.33
N GLY A 94 10.08 10.74 1.20
CA GLY A 94 10.86 9.54 0.94
C GLY A 94 12.01 9.33 1.94
N PHE A 95 12.72 10.39 2.30
CA PHE A 95 13.75 10.37 3.32
C PHE A 95 13.17 9.95 4.68
N MET A 96 12.08 10.59 5.10
CA MET A 96 11.43 10.32 6.38
C MET A 96 10.94 8.86 6.46
N VAL A 97 10.21 8.38 5.44
CA VAL A 97 9.69 6.99 5.43
C VAL A 97 10.83 5.97 5.46
N SER A 98 11.96 6.27 4.79
CA SER A 98 13.15 5.41 4.85
C SER A 98 13.80 5.42 6.23
N ARG A 99 13.84 6.55 6.91
CA ARG A 99 14.30 6.65 8.31
C ARG A 99 13.42 5.87 9.27
N MET A 100 12.11 5.86 9.04
CA MET A 100 11.13 5.06 9.81
C MET A 100 11.19 3.56 9.47
N ARG A 101 11.96 3.16 8.45
CA ARG A 101 12.05 1.77 7.96
C ARG A 101 10.69 1.18 7.55
N LEU A 102 9.81 2.01 7.05
CA LEU A 102 8.50 1.57 6.58
C LEU A 102 8.60 1.01 5.16
N ASN A 103 7.99 -0.15 4.97
CA ASN A 103 7.82 -0.73 3.64
C ASN A 103 6.81 0.10 2.85
N ARG A 104 7.20 0.49 1.65
CA ARG A 104 6.31 1.18 0.70
C ARG A 104 6.65 0.82 -0.74
N LYS A 105 5.68 0.90 -1.61
CA LYS A 105 5.91 0.95 -3.05
C LYS A 105 6.12 2.40 -3.46
N VAL A 106 7.15 2.67 -4.28
CA VAL A 106 7.33 3.97 -4.92
C VAL A 106 7.04 3.82 -6.41
N ILE A 107 6.21 4.71 -6.93
CA ILE A 107 5.96 4.86 -8.37
C ILE A 107 6.25 6.31 -8.72
N ALA A 108 7.24 6.53 -9.58
CA ALA A 108 7.62 7.83 -10.09
C ALA A 108 7.25 7.96 -11.56
N GLY A 109 6.80 9.14 -11.93
CA GLY A 109 6.39 9.50 -13.28
C GLY A 109 5.10 10.31 -13.30
N HIS A 110 4.76 10.83 -14.46
CA HIS A 110 3.56 11.65 -14.59
C HIS A 110 2.30 10.78 -14.43
N TRP A 111 1.33 11.24 -13.65
CA TRP A 111 0.12 10.48 -13.31
C TRP A 111 -0.77 10.09 -14.51
N LYS A 112 -0.64 10.76 -15.66
CA LYS A 112 -1.32 10.39 -16.92
C LYS A 112 -0.52 9.40 -17.78
N ASP A 113 0.71 9.08 -17.41
CA ASP A 113 1.52 8.12 -18.15
C ASP A 113 0.89 6.73 -18.05
N PRO A 114 0.65 6.04 -19.17
CA PRO A 114 0.08 4.70 -19.19
C PRO A 114 0.92 3.67 -18.39
N GLU A 115 2.24 3.79 -18.38
CA GLU A 115 3.10 2.91 -17.59
C GLU A 115 2.91 3.16 -16.08
N VAL A 116 2.83 4.42 -15.67
CA VAL A 116 2.53 4.79 -14.27
C VAL A 116 1.17 4.24 -13.87
N GLN A 117 0.14 4.38 -14.70
CA GLN A 117 -1.19 3.83 -14.46
C GLN A 117 -1.18 2.30 -14.37
N ALA A 118 -0.46 1.62 -15.23
CA ALA A 118 -0.31 0.15 -15.19
C ALA A 118 0.35 -0.32 -13.87
N ARG A 119 1.38 0.40 -13.42
CA ARG A 119 2.07 0.11 -12.15
C ARG A 119 1.19 0.37 -10.93
N LEU A 120 0.38 1.44 -10.94
CA LEU A 120 -0.62 1.72 -9.92
C LEU A 120 -1.67 0.61 -9.85
N ALA A 121 -2.18 0.18 -11.01
CA ALA A 121 -3.15 -0.91 -11.09
C ALA A 121 -2.57 -2.25 -10.60
N ALA A 122 -1.31 -2.54 -10.92
CA ALA A 122 -0.62 -3.73 -10.43
C ALA A 122 -0.47 -3.72 -8.90
N TRP A 123 -0.08 -2.57 -8.33
CA TRP A 123 0.00 -2.42 -6.88
C TRP A 123 -1.37 -2.55 -6.21
N ALA A 124 -2.41 -1.95 -6.78
CA ALA A 124 -3.77 -2.05 -6.23
C ALA A 124 -4.25 -3.52 -6.17
N ARG A 125 -4.01 -4.31 -7.22
CA ARG A 125 -4.31 -5.76 -7.20
C ARG A 125 -3.51 -6.50 -6.13
N ALA A 126 -2.23 -6.17 -5.96
CA ALA A 126 -1.40 -6.78 -4.92
C ALA A 126 -1.89 -6.41 -3.50
N ALA A 127 -2.34 -5.18 -3.31
CA ALA A 127 -2.93 -4.73 -2.04
C ALA A 127 -4.25 -5.47 -1.73
N CYS A 128 -5.10 -5.69 -2.73
CA CYS A 128 -6.29 -6.55 -2.58
C CYS A 128 -5.91 -7.96 -2.17
N GLY A 129 -4.96 -8.59 -2.87
CA GLY A 129 -4.48 -9.94 -2.53
C GLY A 129 -3.93 -10.01 -1.11
N TRP A 130 -3.16 -9.01 -0.69
CA TRP A 130 -2.70 -8.90 0.69
C TRP A 130 -3.86 -8.80 1.69
N HIS A 131 -4.82 -7.94 1.41
CA HIS A 131 -6.01 -7.78 2.27
C HIS A 131 -6.77 -9.10 2.40
N ASP A 132 -7.01 -9.82 1.30
CA ASP A 132 -7.71 -11.11 1.31
C ASP A 132 -6.98 -12.15 2.16
N THR A 133 -5.63 -12.17 2.11
CA THR A 133 -4.86 -13.15 2.91
C THR A 133 -4.99 -12.93 4.40
N GLN A 134 -5.31 -11.72 4.89
CA GLN A 134 -5.42 -11.43 6.32
C GLN A 134 -6.59 -12.16 7.00
N SER A 135 -7.60 -12.58 6.25
CA SER A 135 -8.75 -13.33 6.75
C SER A 135 -8.89 -14.73 6.15
N MET A 136 -8.02 -15.11 5.22
CA MET A 136 -8.08 -16.35 4.49
C MET A 136 -7.88 -17.57 5.41
N LYS A 137 -8.71 -18.61 5.21
CA LYS A 137 -8.62 -19.90 5.89
C LYS A 137 -8.34 -20.99 4.88
N ILE A 138 -7.24 -21.70 5.05
CA ILE A 138 -6.83 -22.81 4.19
C ILE A 138 -7.15 -24.12 4.91
N ALA A 139 -7.98 -24.96 4.29
CA ALA A 139 -8.22 -26.32 4.74
C ALA A 139 -7.18 -27.25 4.09
N ARG A 140 -6.41 -27.95 4.91
CA ARG A 140 -5.46 -28.97 4.47
C ARG A 140 -5.98 -30.35 4.85
N PHE A 141 -6.20 -31.21 3.90
CA PHE A 141 -6.59 -32.60 4.12
C PHE A 141 -5.36 -33.50 4.09
N GLY A 142 -5.15 -34.26 5.16
CA GLY A 142 -3.95 -35.07 5.36
C GLY A 142 -2.83 -34.31 6.09
N ASP A 143 -1.66 -34.90 6.08
CA ASP A 143 -0.48 -34.36 6.77
C ASP A 143 0.77 -34.41 5.87
N ASN A 144 1.92 -34.08 6.44
CA ASN A 144 3.21 -34.11 5.75
C ASN A 144 3.55 -35.55 5.34
N MET A 145 4.22 -35.68 4.21
CA MET A 145 4.80 -36.96 3.81
C MET A 145 5.96 -37.30 4.72
N ARG A 146 6.00 -38.55 5.19
CA ARG A 146 7.08 -39.03 6.07
C ARG A 146 8.44 -38.88 5.37
N SER A 147 9.37 -38.28 6.07
CA SER A 147 10.76 -38.07 5.61
C SER A 147 10.90 -37.20 4.36
N VAL A 148 9.93 -36.35 4.07
CA VAL A 148 9.97 -35.39 2.95
C VAL A 148 9.89 -33.98 3.50
N ALA A 149 11.02 -33.31 3.64
CA ALA A 149 11.14 -31.99 4.28
C ALA A 149 10.35 -30.89 3.55
N VAL A 150 10.24 -30.95 2.23
CA VAL A 150 9.51 -29.92 1.44
C VAL A 150 8.00 -29.90 1.67
N THR A 151 7.45 -30.93 2.32
CA THR A 151 6.02 -30.95 2.69
C THR A 151 5.75 -30.36 4.07
N GLU A 152 6.82 -30.10 4.83
CA GLU A 152 6.72 -29.44 6.13
C GLU A 152 6.62 -27.92 5.95
N GLY A 153 5.74 -27.29 6.71
CA GLY A 153 5.53 -25.87 6.68
C GLY A 153 5.25 -25.30 8.06
N ASP A 154 5.81 -24.15 8.34
CA ASP A 154 5.53 -23.41 9.57
C ASP A 154 4.23 -22.63 9.42
N LYS A 155 3.14 -23.21 9.92
CA LYS A 155 1.80 -22.60 9.88
C LYS A 155 1.71 -21.33 10.74
N VAL A 156 2.47 -21.26 11.82
CA VAL A 156 2.50 -20.08 12.70
C VAL A 156 3.21 -18.92 11.99
N GLU A 157 4.36 -19.19 11.39
CA GLU A 157 5.09 -18.17 10.63
C GLU A 157 4.31 -17.74 9.39
N ALA A 158 3.62 -18.64 8.70
CA ALA A 158 2.75 -18.31 7.58
C ALA A 158 1.63 -17.34 8.00
N GLN A 159 0.96 -17.63 9.10
CA GLN A 159 -0.08 -16.75 9.63
C GLN A 159 0.49 -15.39 10.09
N ARG A 160 1.62 -15.41 10.77
CA ARG A 160 2.28 -14.20 11.26
C ARG A 160 2.72 -13.26 10.12
N ARG A 161 3.24 -13.83 9.03
CA ARG A 161 3.77 -13.05 7.89
C ARG A 161 2.76 -12.73 6.82
N LEU A 162 1.82 -13.65 6.57
CA LEU A 162 0.93 -13.58 5.42
C LEU A 162 -0.55 -13.44 5.81
N GLY A 163 -0.87 -13.60 7.10
CA GLY A 163 -2.21 -13.39 7.65
C GLY A 163 -3.12 -14.63 7.60
N PHE A 164 -2.97 -15.52 6.62
CA PHE A 164 -3.86 -16.67 6.47
C PHE A 164 -3.60 -17.75 7.53
N SER A 165 -4.66 -18.45 7.93
CA SER A 165 -4.57 -19.61 8.82
C SER A 165 -4.64 -20.93 8.02
N VAL A 166 -3.89 -21.96 8.47
CA VAL A 166 -3.95 -23.30 7.89
C VAL A 166 -4.44 -24.29 8.93
N ASN A 167 -5.59 -24.92 8.67
CA ASN A 167 -6.17 -25.95 9.53
C ASN A 167 -6.08 -27.32 8.85
N SER A 168 -5.58 -28.31 9.60
CA SER A 168 -5.46 -29.68 9.08
C SER A 168 -6.68 -30.51 9.50
N TYR A 169 -7.15 -31.32 8.56
CA TYR A 169 -8.29 -32.24 8.70
C TYR A 169 -7.87 -33.65 8.28
N GLY A 170 -8.49 -34.66 8.84
CA GLY A 170 -8.30 -36.03 8.42
C GLY A 170 -8.79 -36.27 6.98
N VAL A 171 -8.13 -37.14 6.24
CA VAL A 171 -8.61 -37.56 4.89
C VAL A 171 -9.99 -38.18 4.99
N GLY A 172 -10.31 -38.89 6.10
CA GLY A 172 -11.63 -39.43 6.36
C GLY A 172 -12.74 -38.37 6.45
N ASP A 173 -12.42 -37.17 6.93
CA ASP A 173 -13.37 -36.04 7.00
C ASP A 173 -13.78 -35.58 5.57
N LEU A 174 -12.84 -35.63 4.65
CA LEU A 174 -13.14 -35.33 3.25
C LEU A 174 -13.97 -36.48 2.61
N ALA A 175 -13.54 -37.74 2.80
CA ALA A 175 -14.24 -38.92 2.24
C ALA A 175 -15.69 -39.04 2.73
N ALA A 176 -15.98 -38.59 3.95
CA ALA A 176 -17.34 -38.59 4.47
C ALA A 176 -18.26 -37.52 3.86
N ARG A 177 -17.71 -36.59 3.06
CA ARG A 177 -18.44 -35.49 2.44
C ARG A 177 -18.63 -35.63 0.94
N VAL A 178 -17.96 -36.60 0.33
CA VAL A 178 -18.05 -37.00 -1.08
C VAL A 178 -18.94 -38.21 -1.25
#